data_78807ba19919e1ade2bab556e8bfad99
#
_entry.id   78807ba19919e1ade2bab556e8bfad99
#
_cell.length_a   1.000
_cell.length_b   1.000
_cell.length_c   1.000
_cell.angle_alpha   90.00
_cell.angle_beta   90.00
_cell.angle_gamma   90.00
#
_symmetry.space_group_name_H-M   'P 1'
#
loop_
_entity.id
_entity.type
_entity.pdbx_description
1 polymer ?
#
loop_
_entity_poly.entity_id
_entity_poly.type
_entity_poly.pdbx_seq_one_letter_code
_entity_poly.pdbx_strand_id
1 'polypeptide(L)'
;YRVFAVVDASGTYSKMAQEITLARVVQAGVVPMDTAAVASELQKTWHRDDAEEWAKIYALIFPPYQLLIESYSKAQEVLKNNERLDSQRT
;
A
#
# COMPACT_ATOMS: atom_id res chain seq x y z
N TYR A 1 -8.34 -9.11 -24.40
CA TYR A 1 -8.27 -9.09 -22.93
C TYR A 1 -7.44 -7.91 -22.45
N ARG A 2 -7.84 -7.35 -21.30
CA ARG A 2 -7.02 -6.38 -20.60
C ARG A 2 -6.10 -7.16 -19.66
N VAL A 3 -4.79 -6.97 -19.81
CA VAL A 3 -3.80 -7.71 -19.03
C VAL A 3 -3.05 -6.75 -18.13
N PHE A 4 -2.87 -7.16 -16.88
CA PHE A 4 -2.15 -6.40 -15.87
C PHE A 4 -0.95 -7.21 -15.41
N ALA A 5 0.19 -6.55 -15.21
CA ALA A 5 1.39 -7.17 -14.67
C ALA A 5 1.66 -6.59 -13.28
N VAL A 6 1.62 -7.45 -12.26
CA VAL A 6 1.89 -7.05 -10.88
C VAL A 6 3.41 -7.11 -10.68
N VAL A 7 4.06 -5.97 -10.81
CA VAL A 7 5.52 -5.87 -10.94
C VAL A 7 6.24 -6.33 -9.69
N ASP A 8 5.77 -5.95 -8.50
CA ASP A 8 6.41 -6.33 -7.24
C ASP A 8 6.12 -7.77 -6.80
N ALA A 9 5.22 -8.45 -7.49
CA ALA A 9 4.96 -9.88 -7.32
C ALA A 9 5.61 -10.72 -8.41
N SER A 10 6.42 -10.10 -9.27
CA SER A 10 7.13 -10.74 -10.38
C SER A 10 8.63 -10.64 -10.14
N GLY A 11 9.37 -11.61 -10.65
CA GLY A 11 10.81 -11.64 -10.47
C GLY A 11 11.57 -11.55 -11.78
N THR A 12 12.76 -10.96 -11.70
CA THR A 12 13.74 -10.98 -12.79
C THR A 12 15.12 -11.27 -12.20
N TYR A 13 16.06 -11.62 -13.06
CA TYR A 13 17.40 -12.00 -12.62
C TYR A 13 18.33 -10.80 -12.44
N SER A 14 17.93 -9.60 -12.88
CA SER A 14 18.74 -8.40 -12.69
C SER A 14 17.88 -7.14 -12.87
N LYS A 15 18.40 -6.00 -12.39
CA LYS A 15 17.74 -4.70 -12.54
C LYS A 15 17.58 -4.32 -14.00
N MET A 16 18.62 -4.58 -14.81
CA MET A 16 18.56 -4.29 -16.25
C MET A 16 17.46 -5.13 -16.92
N ALA A 17 17.37 -6.41 -16.59
CA ALA A 17 16.33 -7.29 -17.12
C ALA A 17 14.94 -6.83 -16.70
N GLN A 18 14.80 -6.34 -15.48
CA GLN A 18 13.55 -5.78 -14.98
C GLN A 18 13.12 -4.57 -15.81
N GLU A 19 14.03 -3.64 -16.06
CA GLU A 19 13.74 -2.43 -16.84
C GLU A 19 13.35 -2.76 -18.28
N ILE A 20 14.08 -3.65 -18.91
CA ILE A 20 13.80 -4.08 -20.29
C ILE A 20 12.46 -4.80 -20.36
N THR A 21 12.21 -5.72 -19.45
CA THR A 21 10.97 -6.50 -19.42
C THR A 21 9.78 -5.58 -19.19
N LEU A 22 9.90 -4.63 -18.27
CA LEU A 22 8.83 -3.66 -17.99
C LEU A 22 8.52 -2.82 -19.23
N ALA A 23 9.54 -2.34 -19.93
CA ALA A 23 9.36 -1.57 -21.16
C ALA A 23 8.64 -2.39 -22.23
N ARG A 24 9.01 -3.66 -22.40
CA ARG A 24 8.38 -4.55 -23.38
C ARG A 24 6.93 -4.87 -23.03
N VAL A 25 6.65 -5.08 -21.75
CA VAL A 25 5.30 -5.35 -21.24
C VAL A 25 4.39 -4.16 -21.52
N VAL A 26 4.85 -2.96 -21.23
CA VAL A 26 4.09 -1.72 -21.50
C VAL A 26 3.87 -1.53 -22.99
N GLN A 27 4.89 -1.78 -23.80
CA GLN A 27 4.80 -1.66 -25.25
C GLN A 27 3.79 -2.64 -25.83
N ALA A 28 3.63 -3.81 -25.22
CA ALA A 28 2.66 -4.81 -25.62
C ALA A 28 1.23 -4.50 -25.18
N GLY A 29 1.01 -3.39 -24.50
CA GLY A 29 -0.32 -2.96 -24.06
C GLY A 29 -0.72 -3.52 -22.71
N VAL A 30 0.21 -4.13 -21.97
CA VAL A 30 -0.05 -4.62 -20.61
C VAL A 30 0.10 -3.45 -19.63
N VAL A 31 -0.81 -3.36 -18.67
CA VAL A 31 -0.79 -2.29 -17.67
C VAL A 31 0.04 -2.74 -16.48
N PRO A 32 1.15 -2.05 -16.15
CA PRO A 32 1.93 -2.39 -14.96
C PRO A 32 1.20 -1.91 -13.71
N MET A 33 1.22 -2.74 -12.67
CA MET A 33 0.63 -2.43 -11.37
C MET A 33 1.55 -2.94 -10.27
N ASP A 34 1.31 -2.50 -9.04
CA ASP A 34 1.91 -3.10 -7.86
C ASP A 34 0.84 -3.83 -7.04
N THR A 35 1.27 -4.64 -6.08
CA THR A 35 0.35 -5.43 -5.27
C THR A 35 -0.60 -4.55 -4.47
N ALA A 36 -0.12 -3.43 -3.92
CA ALA A 36 -0.97 -2.52 -3.17
C ALA A 36 -2.05 -1.90 -4.05
N ALA A 37 -1.72 -1.56 -5.30
CA ALA A 37 -2.70 -1.01 -6.24
C ALA A 37 -3.78 -2.04 -6.57
N VAL A 38 -3.41 -3.30 -6.79
CA VAL A 38 -4.38 -4.39 -7.04
C VAL A 38 -5.28 -4.56 -5.82
N ALA A 39 -4.70 -4.61 -4.63
CA ALA A 39 -5.46 -4.73 -3.38
C ALA A 39 -6.44 -3.57 -3.22
N SER A 40 -6.00 -2.35 -3.53
CA SER A 40 -6.85 -1.16 -3.44
C SER A 40 -8.03 -1.22 -4.39
N GLU A 41 -7.84 -1.71 -5.61
CA GLU A 41 -8.93 -1.87 -6.56
C GLU A 41 -9.94 -2.92 -6.11
N LEU A 42 -9.47 -4.01 -5.49
CA LEU A 42 -10.33 -5.05 -4.95
C LEU A 42 -11.10 -4.55 -3.72
N GLN A 43 -10.44 -3.78 -2.87
CA GLN A 43 -11.04 -3.22 -1.65
C GLN A 43 -12.10 -2.17 -1.96
N LYS A 44 -11.83 -1.28 -2.89
CA LYS A 44 -12.65 -0.15 -3.35
C LYS A 44 -12.84 0.97 -2.33
N THR A 45 -13.10 0.66 -1.06
CA THR A 45 -13.38 1.66 -0.03
C THR A 45 -12.98 1.13 1.35
N TRP A 46 -12.67 2.06 2.25
CA TRP A 46 -12.45 1.73 3.67
C TRP A 46 -13.76 1.65 4.47
N HIS A 47 -14.88 2.03 3.87
CA HIS A 47 -16.21 1.92 4.49
C HIS A 47 -16.71 0.48 4.33
N ARG A 48 -16.09 -0.44 5.08
CA ARG A 48 -16.33 -1.88 5.02
C ARG A 48 -16.24 -2.46 6.42
N ASP A 49 -16.98 -3.56 6.64
CA ASP A 49 -16.93 -4.28 7.90
C ASP A 49 -15.58 -4.95 8.15
N ASP A 50 -14.86 -5.27 7.08
CA ASP A 50 -13.55 -5.96 7.13
C ASP A 50 -12.37 -5.00 6.96
N ALA A 51 -12.55 -3.71 7.25
CA ALA A 51 -11.50 -2.71 7.08
C ALA A 51 -10.24 -3.02 7.89
N GLU A 52 -10.38 -3.57 9.10
CA GLU A 52 -9.24 -3.94 9.93
C GLU A 52 -8.39 -5.03 9.30
N GLU A 53 -9.02 -6.02 8.70
CA GLU A 53 -8.34 -7.10 7.99
C GLU A 53 -7.59 -6.55 6.76
N TRP A 54 -8.19 -5.62 6.03
CA TRP A 54 -7.52 -4.95 4.91
C TRP A 54 -6.31 -4.16 5.36
N ALA A 55 -6.41 -3.47 6.50
CA ALA A 55 -5.27 -2.74 7.07
C ALA A 55 -4.10 -3.68 7.38
N LYS A 56 -4.37 -4.86 7.91
CA LYS A 56 -3.35 -5.88 8.19
C LYS A 56 -2.69 -6.37 6.90
N ILE A 57 -3.47 -6.55 5.83
CA ILE A 57 -2.96 -6.95 4.52
C ILE A 57 -1.99 -5.89 3.98
N TYR A 58 -2.38 -4.61 4.03
CA TYR A 58 -1.51 -3.52 3.57
C TYR A 58 -0.22 -3.43 4.39
N ALA A 59 -0.29 -3.67 5.69
CA ALA A 59 0.88 -3.66 6.56
C ALA A 59 1.88 -4.76 6.18
N LEU A 60 1.39 -5.91 5.71
CA LEU A 60 2.24 -7.00 5.22
C LEU A 60 2.87 -6.68 3.86
N ILE A 61 2.10 -6.08 2.95
CA ILE A 61 2.57 -5.72 1.61
C ILE A 61 3.60 -4.60 1.68
N PHE A 62 3.33 -3.61 2.53
CA PHE A 62 4.13 -2.41 2.64
C PHE A 62 4.35 -2.08 4.11
N PRO A 63 5.44 -2.59 4.73
CA PRO A 63 5.69 -2.43 6.17
C PRO A 63 5.61 -0.99 6.69
N PRO A 64 6.08 0.06 5.99
CA PRO A 64 5.89 1.44 6.46
C PRO A 64 4.43 1.84 6.67
N TYR A 65 3.48 1.14 6.05
CA TYR A 65 2.05 1.40 6.26
C TYR A 65 1.64 1.13 7.70
N GLN A 66 2.27 0.17 8.37
CA GLN A 66 2.00 -0.11 9.78
C GLN A 66 2.31 1.12 10.66
N LEU A 67 3.37 1.85 10.33
CA LEU A 67 3.73 3.08 11.04
C LEU A 67 2.66 4.16 10.85
N LEU A 68 2.08 4.25 9.65
CA LEU A 68 1.00 5.19 9.38
C LEU A 68 -0.25 4.83 10.17
N ILE A 69 -0.58 3.55 10.28
CA ILE A 69 -1.71 3.07 11.07
C ILE A 69 -1.51 3.42 12.55
N GLU A 70 -0.33 3.15 13.08
CA GLU A 70 0.00 3.44 14.47
C GLU A 70 -0.06 4.94 14.75
N SER A 71 0.46 5.75 13.83
CA SER A 71 0.44 7.21 13.93
C SER A 71 -0.99 7.74 13.95
N TYR A 72 -1.85 7.23 13.05
CA TYR A 72 -3.26 7.59 13.02
C TYR A 72 -3.98 7.20 14.32
N SER A 73 -3.74 5.98 14.80
CA SER A 73 -4.36 5.48 16.03
C SER A 73 -3.93 6.32 17.23
N LYS A 74 -2.66 6.72 17.30
CA LYS A 74 -2.16 7.58 18.37
C LYS A 74 -2.79 8.97 18.29
N ALA A 75 -2.94 9.52 17.10
CA ALA A 75 -3.59 10.82 16.91
C ALA A 75 -5.03 10.79 17.38
N GLN A 76 -5.77 9.73 17.08
CA GLN A 76 -7.14 9.54 17.55
C GLN A 76 -7.21 9.43 19.07
N GLU A 77 -6.27 8.70 19.67
CA GLU A 77 -6.17 8.54 21.11
C GLU A 77 -5.90 9.88 21.80
N VAL A 78 -4.97 10.67 21.26
CA VAL A 78 -4.66 12.01 21.78
C VAL A 78 -5.88 12.91 21.73
N LEU A 79 -6.60 12.89 20.63
CA LEU A 79 -7.82 13.69 20.47
C LEU A 79 -8.89 13.25 21.47
N LYS A 80 -9.11 11.94 21.61
CA LYS A 80 -10.13 11.37 22.48
C LYS A 80 -9.85 11.67 23.96
N ASN A 81 -8.57 11.57 24.37
CA ASN A 81 -8.15 11.73 25.76
C ASN A 81 -7.75 13.17 26.10
N ASN A 82 -7.85 14.09 25.13
CA ASN A 82 -7.44 15.48 25.27
C ASN A 82 -5.98 15.62 25.75
N GLU A 83 -5.11 14.71 25.28
CA GLU A 83 -3.69 14.75 25.58
C GLU A 83 -3.00 15.85 24.78
N ARG A 84 -1.90 16.37 25.32
CA ARG A 84 -1.05 17.31 24.59
C ARG A 84 0.22 16.59 24.14
N LEU A 85 0.69 16.92 22.94
CA LEU A 85 2.00 16.49 22.49
C LEU A 85 3.08 17.17 23.33
N ASP A 86 4.24 16.55 23.46
CA ASP A 86 5.34 17.07 24.27
C ASP A 86 5.72 18.50 23.91
N SER A 87 5.69 18.83 22.60
CA SER A 87 5.97 20.18 22.12
C SER A 87 4.94 21.23 22.56
N GLN A 88 3.76 20.80 23.03
CA GLN A 88 2.69 21.66 23.49
C GLN A 88 2.62 21.77 25.01
N ARG A 89 3.41 20.99 25.72
CA ARG A 89 3.47 21.02 27.18
C ARG A 89 4.36 22.17 27.64
N THR A 90 3.85 22.95 28.53
CA THR A 90 4.58 24.09 29.08
C THR A 90 4.87 23.86 30.56
#